data_8cbdbc3e856101981591f72d8ebecf51
#
_entry.id   8cbdbc3e856101981591f72d8ebecf51
#
_cell.length_a   1.000
_cell.length_b   1.000
_cell.length_c   1.000
_cell.angle_alpha   90.00
_cell.angle_beta   90.00
_cell.angle_gamma   90.00
#
_symmetry.space_group_name_H-M   'P 1'
#
loop_
_entity.id
_entity.type
_entity.pdbx_description
1 polymer ?
#
loop_
_entity_poly.entity_id
_entity_poly.type
_entity_poly.pdbx_seq_one_letter_code
_entity_poly.pdbx_strand_id
1 'polypeptide(L)'
;MGEKKQLRVHWLEEELPNSCGVTWGVPWHIGELNRSQAGTFTLIDPSGNSLALQSWPTAYWPDGSVKWTAHAASFDKPESEGYTLQAADEQSIAIHARSRMKVTQSADAVTVDTGVIRCIVGKQGKSFIRALYHGEKLISSDGSLVCIREERRTTSSGRLYQEESFRGEVTSVTIEQEGPSRVVLMVEGEHISKKSDRSWLPFRLRLYFYVNQASIRIVHTSLFNGDPQEDFVKGLGISFTLPLKAPLYNRYVRFAGDTGFFSESPRHLSTWRTKGVYMDMFWRQQAGEAIAFDHEKDAKFKALLDDSAAWDSFKLMQLSADSYSVVKQTYEECSPVKAVSGNRAKGLVYAGDTHGGLAAGLRN
;
A
#
# COMPACT_ATOMS: atom_id res chain seq x y z
N MET A 1 34.18 -32.75 6.77
CA MET A 1 32.89 -32.18 6.25
C MET A 1 32.29 -31.42 7.43
N GLY A 2 32.35 -30.07 7.40
CA GLY A 2 31.73 -29.26 8.44
C GLY A 2 30.21 -29.42 8.38
N GLU A 3 29.58 -29.55 9.55
CA GLU A 3 28.11 -29.54 9.64
C GLU A 3 27.55 -28.33 8.88
N LYS A 4 26.62 -28.56 7.94
CA LYS A 4 25.90 -27.46 7.27
C LYS A 4 25.14 -26.73 8.36
N LYS A 5 25.43 -25.44 8.55
CA LYS A 5 24.72 -24.59 9.49
C LYS A 5 23.28 -24.49 9.08
N GLN A 6 22.37 -24.90 9.94
CA GLN A 6 20.93 -24.86 9.77
C GLN A 6 20.31 -24.05 10.90
N LEU A 7 19.42 -23.14 10.56
CA LEU A 7 18.66 -22.33 11.51
C LEU A 7 17.19 -22.51 11.25
N ARG A 8 16.40 -22.76 12.28
CA ARG A 8 14.92 -22.75 12.16
C ARG A 8 14.39 -21.33 12.33
N VAL A 9 13.51 -20.94 11.43
CA VAL A 9 12.79 -19.68 11.46
C VAL A 9 11.28 -19.95 11.41
N HIS A 10 10.51 -19.23 12.21
CA HIS A 10 9.05 -19.38 12.28
C HIS A 10 8.39 -18.02 12.41
N TRP A 11 7.11 -18.03 12.08
CA TRP A 11 6.25 -16.88 12.30
C TRP A 11 6.06 -16.61 13.78
N LEU A 12 5.99 -15.33 14.15
CA LEU A 12 5.70 -14.91 15.52
C LEU A 12 4.20 -14.68 15.72
N GLU A 13 3.48 -14.43 14.62
CA GLU A 13 2.04 -14.23 14.63
C GLU A 13 1.31 -15.58 14.68
N GLU A 14 0.23 -15.66 15.46
CA GLU A 14 -0.65 -16.83 15.54
C GLU A 14 -1.47 -17.01 14.25
N GLU A 15 -1.93 -15.89 13.66
CA GLU A 15 -2.65 -15.88 12.39
C GLU A 15 -1.71 -15.62 11.24
N LEU A 16 -1.56 -16.59 10.36
CA LEU A 16 -0.71 -16.48 9.18
C LEU A 16 -1.40 -15.67 8.08
N PRO A 17 -0.68 -14.79 7.37
CA PRO A 17 -1.22 -14.12 6.21
C PRO A 17 -1.47 -15.11 5.06
N ASN A 18 -2.46 -14.85 4.22
CA ASN A 18 -2.72 -15.71 3.05
C ASN A 18 -1.59 -15.67 2.01
N SER A 19 -0.93 -14.51 1.89
CA SER A 19 0.20 -14.29 0.99
C SER A 19 0.99 -13.09 1.46
N CYS A 20 2.32 -13.16 1.46
CA CYS A 20 3.16 -12.04 1.92
C CYS A 20 4.59 -12.10 1.40
N GLY A 21 5.18 -10.91 1.25
CA GLY A 21 6.61 -10.72 1.15
C GLY A 21 7.18 -10.27 2.49
N VAL A 22 8.21 -10.92 2.97
CA VAL A 22 8.84 -10.62 4.27
C VAL A 22 10.34 -10.42 4.16
N THR A 23 10.86 -9.67 5.12
CA THR A 23 12.30 -9.52 5.34
C THR A 23 12.58 -9.65 6.81
N TRP A 24 13.61 -10.45 7.15
CA TRP A 24 14.08 -10.66 8.52
C TRP A 24 15.60 -10.61 8.61
N GLY A 25 16.13 -10.50 9.81
CA GLY A 25 17.57 -10.52 10.09
C GLY A 25 17.98 -11.74 10.89
N VAL A 26 19.23 -12.20 10.66
CA VAL A 26 19.86 -13.29 11.43
C VAL A 26 21.21 -12.82 11.96
N PRO A 27 21.45 -12.88 13.28
CA PRO A 27 22.75 -12.61 13.89
C PRO A 27 23.70 -13.81 13.78
N TRP A 28 24.99 -13.52 13.67
CA TRP A 28 26.08 -14.50 13.59
C TRP A 28 27.14 -14.18 14.63
N HIS A 29 27.75 -15.20 15.21
CA HIS A 29 28.91 -15.01 16.09
C HIS A 29 30.13 -14.54 15.31
N ILE A 30 31.09 -13.90 16.01
CA ILE A 30 32.33 -13.44 15.43
C ILE A 30 33.09 -14.63 14.82
N GLY A 31 33.62 -14.50 13.61
CA GLY A 31 34.31 -15.55 12.87
C GLY A 31 33.42 -16.67 12.30
N GLU A 32 32.11 -16.63 12.55
CA GLU A 32 31.19 -17.71 12.18
C GLU A 32 30.82 -17.72 10.69
N LEU A 33 30.61 -16.56 10.07
CA LEU A 33 30.19 -16.43 8.68
C LEU A 33 31.12 -15.48 7.94
N ASN A 34 31.68 -15.93 6.82
CA ASN A 34 32.51 -15.10 5.95
C ASN A 34 31.66 -14.28 4.97
N ARG A 35 32.21 -13.17 4.45
CA ARG A 35 31.53 -12.28 3.48
C ARG A 35 31.07 -13.04 2.23
N SER A 36 31.85 -13.95 1.70
CA SER A 36 31.52 -14.75 0.51
C SER A 36 30.32 -15.67 0.72
N GLN A 37 29.99 -16.02 1.95
CA GLN A 37 28.89 -16.91 2.31
C GLN A 37 27.59 -16.13 2.60
N ALA A 38 27.64 -14.81 2.80
CA ALA A 38 26.51 -14.00 3.24
C ALA A 38 25.35 -13.93 2.23
N GLY A 39 25.60 -14.17 0.95
CA GLY A 39 24.60 -14.19 -0.12
C GLY A 39 24.11 -15.57 -0.53
N THR A 40 24.69 -16.64 0.05
CA THR A 40 24.49 -18.03 -0.40
C THR A 40 23.67 -18.85 0.60
N PHE A 41 22.42 -18.46 0.81
CA PHE A 41 21.46 -19.19 1.64
C PHE A 41 20.29 -19.68 0.82
N THR A 42 19.67 -20.78 1.26
CA THR A 42 18.38 -21.26 0.79
C THR A 42 17.43 -21.41 1.97
N LEU A 43 16.14 -21.25 1.68
CA LEU A 43 15.07 -21.47 2.65
C LEU A 43 14.33 -22.76 2.26
N ILE A 44 14.21 -23.68 3.19
CA ILE A 44 13.53 -24.96 2.99
C ILE A 44 12.21 -24.92 3.74
N ASP A 45 11.12 -25.27 3.05
CA ASP A 45 9.80 -25.41 3.66
C ASP A 45 9.69 -26.72 4.47
N PRO A 46 8.61 -26.91 5.27
CA PRO A 46 8.39 -28.15 6.03
C PRO A 46 8.29 -29.41 5.16
N SER A 47 7.90 -29.27 3.89
CA SER A 47 7.82 -30.36 2.93
C SER A 47 9.17 -30.71 2.27
N GLY A 48 10.24 -29.96 2.58
CA GLY A 48 11.57 -30.17 2.04
C GLY A 48 11.87 -29.44 0.72
N ASN A 49 10.97 -28.58 0.25
CA ASN A 49 11.17 -27.82 -0.98
C ASN A 49 11.99 -26.56 -0.74
N SER A 50 12.87 -26.23 -1.69
CA SER A 50 13.65 -25.00 -1.67
C SER A 50 12.81 -23.82 -2.15
N LEU A 51 12.73 -22.75 -1.36
CA LEU A 51 12.10 -21.50 -1.69
C LEU A 51 13.11 -20.46 -2.20
N ALA A 52 12.69 -19.59 -3.11
CA ALA A 52 13.50 -18.48 -3.57
C ALA A 52 13.80 -17.52 -2.41
N LEU A 53 15.07 -17.30 -2.15
CA LEU A 53 15.57 -16.46 -1.06
C LEU A 53 16.58 -15.45 -1.60
N GLN A 54 16.47 -14.22 -1.14
CA GLN A 54 17.48 -13.18 -1.36
C GLN A 54 18.15 -12.86 -0.03
N SER A 55 19.48 -12.95 0.02
CA SER A 55 20.29 -12.76 1.23
C SER A 55 21.38 -11.74 1.00
N TRP A 56 21.67 -10.92 2.00
CA TRP A 56 22.76 -9.92 1.96
C TRP A 56 23.27 -9.61 3.36
N PRO A 57 24.55 -9.23 3.52
CA PRO A 57 25.08 -8.77 4.80
C PRO A 57 24.58 -7.36 5.13
N THR A 58 24.30 -7.11 6.40
CA THR A 58 23.89 -5.79 6.89
C THR A 58 24.86 -5.19 7.90
N ALA A 59 25.67 -6.02 8.56
CA ALA A 59 26.71 -5.58 9.50
C ALA A 59 27.87 -6.56 9.53
N TYR A 60 29.05 -6.07 9.93
CA TYR A 60 30.29 -6.85 10.08
C TYR A 60 30.85 -6.70 11.48
N TRP A 61 31.58 -7.73 11.93
CA TRP A 61 32.43 -7.67 13.09
C TRP A 61 33.79 -6.99 12.76
N PRO A 62 34.55 -6.52 13.77
CA PRO A 62 35.86 -5.90 13.54
C PRO A 62 36.88 -6.77 12.80
N ASP A 63 36.78 -8.09 12.90
CA ASP A 63 37.61 -9.05 12.16
C ASP A 63 37.20 -9.22 10.69
N GLY A 64 36.14 -8.53 10.24
CA GLY A 64 35.60 -8.59 8.89
C GLY A 64 34.64 -9.75 8.64
N SER A 65 34.38 -10.63 9.63
CA SER A 65 33.31 -11.62 9.54
C SER A 65 31.93 -10.95 9.59
N VAL A 66 30.91 -11.65 9.09
CA VAL A 66 29.53 -11.11 9.04
C VAL A 66 28.90 -11.16 10.43
N LYS A 67 28.37 -10.02 10.88
CA LYS A 67 27.65 -9.90 12.15
C LYS A 67 26.16 -10.13 11.99
N TRP A 68 25.57 -9.62 10.88
CA TRP A 68 24.16 -9.75 10.55
C TRP A 68 23.97 -10.00 9.07
N THR A 69 23.09 -10.94 8.75
CA THR A 69 22.50 -11.07 7.41
C THR A 69 21.04 -10.66 7.44
N ALA A 70 20.57 -10.09 6.34
CA ALA A 70 19.14 -9.96 6.08
C ALA A 70 18.73 -10.90 4.96
N HIS A 71 17.50 -11.37 5.05
CA HIS A 71 16.90 -12.32 4.14
C HIS A 71 15.54 -11.85 3.70
N ALA A 72 15.18 -12.01 2.42
CA ALA A 72 13.87 -11.69 1.87
C ALA A 72 13.32 -12.88 1.10
N ALA A 73 12.07 -13.19 1.34
CA ALA A 73 11.32 -14.24 0.65
C ALA A 73 9.87 -13.81 0.43
N SER A 74 9.19 -14.50 -0.48
CA SER A 74 7.76 -14.36 -0.75
C SER A 74 7.08 -15.70 -0.54
N PHE A 75 5.92 -15.67 0.09
CA PHE A 75 5.12 -16.83 0.44
C PHE A 75 3.71 -16.67 -0.12
N ASP A 76 3.23 -17.67 -0.86
CA ASP A 76 1.85 -17.71 -1.34
C ASP A 76 0.91 -18.26 -0.26
N LYS A 77 1.40 -19.23 0.52
CA LYS A 77 0.72 -19.81 1.68
C LYS A 77 1.77 -20.13 2.74
N PRO A 78 2.01 -19.23 3.71
CA PRO A 78 2.94 -19.51 4.79
C PRO A 78 2.48 -20.69 5.64
N GLU A 79 3.45 -21.49 6.15
CA GLU A 79 3.22 -22.65 6.97
C GLU A 79 3.62 -22.40 8.43
N SER A 80 2.81 -22.87 9.39
CA SER A 80 3.03 -22.66 10.83
C SER A 80 4.20 -23.45 11.40
N GLU A 81 4.55 -24.58 10.78
CA GLU A 81 5.63 -25.46 11.23
C GLU A 81 7.02 -24.84 11.14
N GLY A 82 7.13 -23.71 10.41
CA GLY A 82 8.37 -22.98 10.25
C GLY A 82 9.21 -23.47 9.08
N TYR A 83 10.38 -22.87 8.91
CA TYR A 83 11.27 -23.07 7.77
C TYR A 83 12.70 -23.31 8.26
N THR A 84 13.53 -23.95 7.42
CA THR A 84 14.95 -24.13 7.69
C THR A 84 15.76 -23.24 6.76
N LEU A 85 16.51 -22.29 7.35
CA LEU A 85 17.52 -21.50 6.65
C LEU A 85 18.87 -22.26 6.69
N GLN A 86 19.46 -22.51 5.53
CA GLN A 86 20.74 -23.21 5.44
C GLN A 86 21.64 -22.66 4.34
N ALA A 87 22.93 -22.95 4.38
CA ALA A 87 23.83 -22.64 3.28
C ALA A 87 23.35 -23.30 1.98
N ALA A 88 23.28 -22.53 0.90
CA ALA A 88 22.85 -23.02 -0.40
C ALA A 88 23.84 -23.99 -1.03
N ASP A 89 23.34 -24.93 -1.79
CA ASP A 89 24.11 -25.76 -2.71
C ASP A 89 23.97 -25.25 -4.15
N GLU A 90 24.67 -25.84 -5.11
CA GLU A 90 24.64 -25.41 -6.53
C GLU A 90 23.25 -25.51 -7.14
N GLN A 91 22.43 -26.48 -6.74
CA GLN A 91 21.06 -26.64 -7.25
C GLN A 91 20.13 -25.54 -6.73
N SER A 92 20.29 -25.14 -5.47
CA SER A 92 19.52 -24.07 -4.86
C SER A 92 19.82 -22.70 -5.50
N ILE A 93 21.06 -22.46 -5.90
CA ILE A 93 21.46 -21.23 -6.62
C ILE A 93 20.74 -21.14 -7.97
N ALA A 94 20.53 -22.26 -8.68
CA ALA A 94 19.81 -22.29 -9.96
C ALA A 94 18.31 -21.97 -9.82
N ILE A 95 17.68 -22.23 -8.67
CA ILE A 95 16.29 -21.87 -8.40
C ILE A 95 16.15 -20.35 -8.22
N HIS A 96 17.10 -19.70 -7.57
CA HIS A 96 17.11 -18.23 -7.41
C HIS A 96 17.19 -17.48 -8.75
N ALA A 97 17.82 -18.07 -9.77
CA ALA A 97 17.93 -17.48 -11.11
C ALA A 97 16.61 -17.48 -11.90
N ARG A 98 15.58 -18.19 -11.45
CA ARG A 98 14.26 -18.29 -12.13
C ARG A 98 13.24 -17.27 -11.63
N SER A 99 13.66 -16.20 -10.96
CA SER A 99 12.75 -15.13 -10.53
C SER A 99 11.92 -14.61 -11.70
N ARG A 100 10.61 -14.44 -11.46
CA ARG A 100 9.70 -13.79 -12.41
C ARG A 100 9.67 -12.27 -12.26
N MET A 101 10.36 -11.73 -11.25
CA MET A 101 10.44 -10.29 -11.04
C MET A 101 11.33 -9.66 -12.11
N LYS A 102 10.85 -8.60 -12.76
CA LYS A 102 11.59 -7.87 -13.79
C LYS A 102 11.66 -6.39 -13.44
N VAL A 103 12.84 -5.82 -13.59
CA VAL A 103 13.07 -4.38 -13.47
C VAL A 103 13.54 -3.86 -14.81
N THR A 104 12.90 -2.81 -15.30
CA THR A 104 13.32 -2.11 -16.52
C THR A 104 13.39 -0.63 -16.26
N GLN A 105 14.39 0.03 -16.85
CA GLN A 105 14.59 1.47 -16.72
C GLN A 105 14.50 2.15 -18.09
N SER A 106 13.77 3.27 -18.12
CA SER A 106 13.82 4.25 -19.21
C SER A 106 14.42 5.56 -18.71
N ALA A 107 14.51 6.55 -19.58
CA ALA A 107 14.97 7.88 -19.21
C ALA A 107 14.10 8.52 -18.10
N ASP A 108 12.80 8.25 -18.11
CA ASP A 108 11.79 8.95 -17.31
C ASP A 108 11.06 8.07 -16.26
N ALA A 109 11.30 6.75 -16.25
CA ALA A 109 10.64 5.83 -15.33
C ALA A 109 11.48 4.59 -14.99
N VAL A 110 11.15 3.97 -13.85
CA VAL A 110 11.53 2.61 -13.48
C VAL A 110 10.26 1.77 -13.43
N THR A 111 10.24 0.64 -14.13
CA THR A 111 9.13 -0.31 -14.10
C THR A 111 9.53 -1.54 -13.34
N VAL A 112 8.73 -1.92 -12.34
CA VAL A 112 8.89 -3.18 -11.60
C VAL A 112 7.68 -4.06 -11.89
N ASP A 113 7.95 -5.29 -12.35
CA ASP A 113 6.95 -6.33 -12.58
C ASP A 113 7.21 -7.47 -11.59
N THR A 114 6.27 -7.70 -10.67
CA THR A 114 6.38 -8.76 -9.65
C THR A 114 5.91 -10.13 -10.15
N GLY A 115 5.37 -10.20 -11.37
CA GLY A 115 4.65 -11.36 -11.91
C GLY A 115 3.14 -11.31 -11.63
N VAL A 116 2.67 -10.44 -10.73
CA VAL A 116 1.25 -10.21 -10.41
C VAL A 116 0.85 -8.77 -10.69
N ILE A 117 1.67 -7.82 -10.25
CA ILE A 117 1.48 -6.40 -10.52
C ILE A 117 2.67 -5.83 -11.29
N ARG A 118 2.39 -4.84 -12.12
CA ARG A 118 3.38 -4.01 -12.81
C ARG A 118 3.21 -2.56 -12.38
N CYS A 119 4.25 -2.00 -11.77
CA CYS A 119 4.28 -0.63 -11.26
C CYS A 119 5.27 0.22 -12.05
N ILE A 120 4.81 1.36 -12.55
CA ILE A 120 5.63 2.35 -13.26
C ILE A 120 5.89 3.52 -12.31
N VAL A 121 7.14 3.66 -11.87
CA VAL A 121 7.61 4.71 -10.96
C VAL A 121 8.25 5.82 -11.77
N GLY A 122 7.72 7.04 -11.65
CA GLY A 122 8.23 8.22 -12.37
C GLY A 122 9.51 8.74 -11.73
N LYS A 123 10.54 8.99 -12.54
CA LYS A 123 11.83 9.53 -12.07
C LYS A 123 11.79 11.02 -11.76
N GLN A 124 10.80 11.74 -12.28
CA GLN A 124 10.59 13.17 -12.08
C GLN A 124 9.11 13.53 -12.13
N GLY A 125 8.74 14.67 -11.54
CA GLY A 125 7.42 15.24 -11.60
C GLY A 125 6.53 14.84 -10.42
N LYS A 126 5.23 15.14 -10.50
CA LYS A 126 4.30 15.06 -9.37
C LYS A 126 3.85 13.65 -8.99
N SER A 127 3.94 12.69 -9.91
CA SER A 127 3.49 11.32 -9.70
C SER A 127 4.67 10.39 -9.46
N PHE A 128 4.81 9.87 -8.23
CA PHE A 128 5.82 8.84 -7.94
C PHE A 128 5.39 7.46 -8.44
N ILE A 129 4.08 7.16 -8.49
CA ILE A 129 3.52 6.01 -9.21
C ILE A 129 2.70 6.55 -10.38
N ARG A 130 3.21 6.43 -11.61
CA ARG A 130 2.51 6.85 -12.81
C ARG A 130 1.40 5.90 -13.22
N ALA A 131 1.60 4.61 -12.99
CA ALA A 131 0.60 3.58 -13.28
C ALA A 131 0.87 2.32 -12.46
N LEU A 132 -0.21 1.70 -12.00
CA LEU A 132 -0.20 0.41 -11.32
C LEU A 132 -1.17 -0.52 -12.04
N TYR A 133 -0.67 -1.66 -12.52
CA TYR A 133 -1.46 -2.68 -13.20
C TYR A 133 -1.51 -3.96 -12.36
N HIS A 134 -2.64 -4.66 -12.44
CA HIS A 134 -2.78 -6.05 -12.04
C HIS A 134 -3.06 -6.88 -13.30
N GLY A 135 -2.09 -7.70 -13.70
CA GLY A 135 -2.06 -8.23 -15.05
C GLY A 135 -2.05 -7.09 -16.08
N GLU A 136 -2.96 -7.13 -17.05
CA GLU A 136 -3.11 -6.06 -18.06
C GLU A 136 -4.07 -4.94 -17.64
N LYS A 137 -4.73 -5.06 -16.47
CA LYS A 137 -5.70 -4.07 -16.01
C LYS A 137 -5.03 -2.93 -15.26
N LEU A 138 -5.24 -1.68 -15.72
CA LEU A 138 -4.87 -0.49 -14.98
C LEU A 138 -5.75 -0.37 -13.72
N ILE A 139 -5.13 -0.42 -12.56
CA ILE A 139 -5.79 -0.29 -11.24
C ILE A 139 -5.73 1.15 -10.74
N SER A 140 -4.57 1.79 -10.90
CA SER A 140 -4.37 3.17 -10.48
C SER A 140 -3.47 3.91 -11.43
N SER A 141 -3.78 5.17 -11.65
CA SER A 141 -2.92 6.19 -12.26
C SER A 141 -2.64 7.28 -11.23
N ASP A 142 -1.55 8.00 -11.38
CA ASP A 142 -1.25 9.20 -10.59
C ASP A 142 -1.24 8.97 -9.07
N GLY A 143 -0.31 8.15 -8.58
CA GLY A 143 0.03 8.10 -7.16
C GLY A 143 0.92 9.29 -6.80
N SER A 144 0.41 10.22 -5.99
CA SER A 144 1.11 11.48 -5.64
C SER A 144 1.08 11.75 -4.14
N LEU A 145 2.08 12.51 -3.65
CA LEU A 145 2.10 12.97 -2.27
C LEU A 145 1.29 14.25 -2.13
N VAL A 146 0.58 14.35 -1.02
CA VAL A 146 -0.12 15.55 -0.59
C VAL A 146 0.38 15.97 0.78
N CYS A 147 0.56 17.28 0.97
CA CYS A 147 0.95 17.85 2.24
C CYS A 147 0.16 19.15 2.46
N ILE A 148 -0.30 19.35 3.70
CA ILE A 148 -0.94 20.59 4.14
C ILE A 148 -0.13 21.11 5.30
N ARG A 149 0.41 22.30 5.13
CA ARG A 149 1.08 23.08 6.18
C ARG A 149 0.06 24.02 6.83
N GLU A 150 0.09 24.13 8.14
CA GLU A 150 -0.57 25.19 8.89
C GLU A 150 0.49 26.13 9.45
N GLU A 151 0.47 27.36 9.02
CA GLU A 151 1.27 28.42 9.60
C GLU A 151 0.55 29.01 10.79
N ARG A 152 1.27 29.13 11.91
CA ARG A 152 0.76 29.73 13.14
C ARG A 152 1.60 30.92 13.51
N ARG A 153 1.04 32.12 13.41
CA ARG A 153 1.70 33.37 13.81
C ARG A 153 0.97 34.04 14.95
N THR A 154 1.74 34.57 15.91
CA THR A 154 1.20 35.45 16.93
C THR A 154 1.36 36.88 16.46
N THR A 155 0.27 37.63 16.37
CA THR A 155 0.23 39.02 15.95
C THR A 155 -0.26 39.88 17.13
N SER A 156 -0.13 41.18 17.03
CA SER A 156 -0.69 42.13 18.05
C SER A 156 -2.21 42.03 18.18
N SER A 157 -2.91 41.50 17.17
CA SER A 157 -4.37 41.31 17.14
C SER A 157 -4.81 39.89 17.52
N GLY A 158 -3.87 38.95 17.83
CA GLY A 158 -4.18 37.55 18.18
C GLY A 158 -3.40 36.53 17.37
N ARG A 159 -3.85 35.28 17.43
CA ARG A 159 -3.24 34.18 16.67
C ARG A 159 -3.84 34.11 15.27
N LEU A 160 -2.97 34.08 14.27
CA LEU A 160 -3.31 33.85 12.86
C LEU A 160 -2.96 32.42 12.49
N TYR A 161 -3.89 31.74 11.82
CA TYR A 161 -3.72 30.40 11.25
C TYR A 161 -3.91 30.48 9.73
N GLN A 162 -2.93 30.04 8.98
CA GLN A 162 -3.01 30.03 7.52
C GLN A 162 -2.62 28.66 6.99
N GLU A 163 -3.50 28.09 6.14
CA GLU A 163 -3.23 26.81 5.51
C GLU A 163 -2.65 27.01 4.11
N GLU A 164 -1.64 26.21 3.81
CA GLU A 164 -1.01 26.16 2.51
C GLU A 164 -0.91 24.69 2.05
N SER A 165 -1.40 24.41 0.85
CA SER A 165 -1.36 23.07 0.25
C SER A 165 -0.13 22.92 -0.63
N PHE A 166 0.55 21.80 -0.46
CA PHE A 166 1.72 21.39 -1.24
C PHE A 166 1.44 20.08 -1.96
N ARG A 167 2.14 19.86 -3.05
CA ARG A 167 2.18 18.58 -3.76
C ARG A 167 3.61 18.05 -3.75
N GLY A 168 3.77 16.73 -3.73
CA GLY A 168 5.08 16.13 -3.92
C GLY A 168 5.59 16.35 -5.34
N GLU A 169 6.89 16.66 -5.47
CA GLU A 169 7.61 16.75 -6.73
C GLU A 169 8.81 15.82 -6.64
N VAL A 170 8.81 14.74 -7.43
CA VAL A 170 9.90 13.76 -7.49
C VAL A 170 11.08 14.36 -8.24
N THR A 171 12.26 14.25 -7.70
CA THR A 171 13.52 14.72 -8.29
C THR A 171 14.43 13.58 -8.73
N SER A 172 14.35 12.42 -8.05
CA SER A 172 15.16 11.25 -8.42
C SER A 172 14.52 9.93 -8.00
N VAL A 173 14.90 8.85 -8.71
CA VAL A 173 14.61 7.47 -8.34
C VAL A 173 15.86 6.62 -8.47
N THR A 174 16.20 5.91 -7.40
CA THR A 174 17.35 5.00 -7.32
C THR A 174 16.88 3.58 -7.00
N ILE A 175 17.47 2.59 -7.67
CA ILE A 175 17.29 1.19 -7.30
C ILE A 175 18.27 0.91 -6.16
N GLU A 176 17.77 0.89 -4.89
CA GLU A 176 18.61 0.56 -3.73
C GLU A 176 18.94 -0.93 -3.66
N GLN A 177 18.03 -1.77 -4.15
CA GLN A 177 18.22 -3.21 -4.17
C GLN A 177 17.44 -3.85 -5.32
N GLU A 178 18.10 -4.76 -6.02
CA GLU A 178 17.50 -5.60 -7.07
C GLU A 178 17.92 -7.05 -6.83
N GLY A 179 16.95 -7.96 -6.76
CA GLY A 179 17.22 -9.37 -6.56
C GLY A 179 16.00 -10.25 -6.85
N PRO A 180 16.15 -11.58 -6.71
CA PRO A 180 15.15 -12.54 -7.16
C PRO A 180 13.86 -12.50 -6.33
N SER A 181 13.93 -12.12 -5.07
CA SER A 181 12.77 -12.14 -4.17
C SER A 181 12.23 -10.76 -3.86
N ARG A 182 13.09 -9.70 -3.91
CA ARG A 182 12.74 -8.35 -3.53
C ARG A 182 13.45 -7.29 -4.37
N VAL A 183 12.71 -6.23 -4.73
CA VAL A 183 13.25 -4.99 -5.29
C VAL A 183 12.90 -3.84 -4.35
N VAL A 184 13.83 -2.91 -4.15
CA VAL A 184 13.62 -1.69 -3.38
C VAL A 184 13.98 -0.50 -4.25
N LEU A 185 13.01 0.39 -4.46
CA LEU A 185 13.23 1.68 -5.10
C LEU A 185 13.20 2.78 -4.03
N MET A 186 14.16 3.69 -4.08
CA MET A 186 14.13 4.94 -3.34
C MET A 186 13.74 6.07 -4.27
N VAL A 187 12.68 6.80 -3.90
CA VAL A 187 12.16 7.99 -4.58
C VAL A 187 12.45 9.18 -3.69
N GLU A 188 13.13 10.19 -4.19
CA GLU A 188 13.41 11.42 -3.46
C GLU A 188 12.73 12.62 -4.12
N GLY A 189 12.39 13.61 -3.32
CA GLY A 189 11.76 14.84 -3.79
C GLY A 189 11.42 15.80 -2.67
N GLU A 190 10.66 16.81 -3.02
CA GLU A 190 10.22 17.88 -2.12
C GLU A 190 8.73 18.14 -2.29
N HIS A 191 8.11 18.75 -1.29
CA HIS A 191 6.75 19.25 -1.44
C HIS A 191 6.80 20.70 -1.93
N ILE A 192 6.17 20.96 -3.09
CA ILE A 192 6.13 22.28 -3.72
C ILE A 192 4.75 22.91 -3.49
N SER A 193 4.73 24.16 -3.07
CA SER A 193 3.49 24.90 -2.87
C SER A 193 2.67 24.99 -4.16
N LYS A 194 1.34 24.92 -4.01
CA LYS A 194 0.40 25.17 -5.13
C LYS A 194 0.18 26.66 -5.41
N LYS A 195 0.64 27.54 -4.52
CA LYS A 195 0.35 28.99 -4.56
C LYS A 195 1.61 29.85 -4.66
N SER A 196 2.77 29.31 -4.33
CA SER A 196 4.05 30.03 -4.29
C SER A 196 5.18 29.14 -4.80
N ASP A 197 6.39 29.67 -4.92
CA ASP A 197 7.61 28.92 -5.27
C ASP A 197 8.25 28.24 -4.05
N ARG A 198 7.55 28.20 -2.90
CA ARG A 198 8.09 27.60 -1.68
C ARG A 198 8.18 26.08 -1.83
N SER A 199 9.35 25.53 -1.52
CA SER A 199 9.53 24.09 -1.25
C SER A 199 9.60 23.84 0.25
N TRP A 200 9.06 22.71 0.70
CA TRP A 200 9.01 22.35 2.10
C TRP A 200 8.98 20.83 2.28
N LEU A 201 9.43 20.37 3.43
CA LEU A 201 9.36 19.00 3.88
C LEU A 201 9.89 18.01 2.83
N PRO A 202 11.21 18.03 2.49
CA PRO A 202 11.83 17.04 1.61
C PRO A 202 11.47 15.63 2.04
N PHE A 203 11.29 14.71 1.08
CA PHE A 203 10.87 13.35 1.38
C PHE A 203 11.76 12.30 0.71
N ARG A 204 11.74 11.11 1.32
CA ARG A 204 12.23 9.86 0.76
C ARG A 204 11.15 8.80 0.89
N LEU A 205 10.73 8.21 -0.24
CA LEU A 205 9.87 7.04 -0.25
C LEU A 205 10.71 5.82 -0.60
N ARG A 206 10.60 4.76 0.22
CA ARG A 206 11.10 3.44 -0.17
C ARG A 206 9.93 2.56 -0.54
N LEU A 207 9.94 2.08 -1.79
CA LEU A 207 8.94 1.19 -2.34
C LEU A 207 9.52 -0.23 -2.36
N TYR A 208 8.92 -1.13 -1.58
CA TYR A 208 9.35 -2.53 -1.49
C TYR A 208 8.39 -3.39 -2.30
N PHE A 209 8.95 -4.09 -3.27
CA PHE A 209 8.26 -5.05 -4.11
C PHE A 209 8.76 -6.44 -3.80
N TYR A 210 7.86 -7.42 -3.74
CA TYR A 210 8.20 -8.82 -3.57
C TYR A 210 7.66 -9.64 -4.74
N VAL A 211 8.41 -10.66 -5.14
CA VAL A 211 8.01 -11.56 -6.25
C VAL A 211 6.67 -12.22 -5.94
N ASN A 212 5.81 -12.34 -6.95
CA ASN A 212 4.46 -12.92 -6.88
C ASN A 212 3.50 -12.21 -5.88
N GLN A 213 3.81 -10.99 -5.44
CA GLN A 213 2.94 -10.24 -4.53
C GLN A 213 2.19 -9.13 -5.27
N ALA A 214 0.90 -8.97 -4.90
CA ALA A 214 0.03 -7.88 -5.39
C ALA A 214 0.12 -6.62 -4.52
N SER A 215 1.08 -6.53 -3.62
CA SER A 215 1.23 -5.43 -2.67
C SER A 215 2.56 -4.71 -2.82
N ILE A 216 2.55 -3.41 -2.51
CA ILE A 216 3.73 -2.56 -2.43
C ILE A 216 3.78 -1.99 -1.02
N ARG A 217 4.86 -2.27 -0.29
CA ARG A 217 5.10 -1.60 0.99
C ARG A 217 5.77 -0.26 0.72
N ILE A 218 5.19 0.81 1.23
CA ILE A 218 5.72 2.18 1.11
C ILE A 218 6.18 2.64 2.49
N VAL A 219 7.44 3.05 2.60
CA VAL A 219 7.98 3.72 3.78
C VAL A 219 8.22 5.17 3.41
N HIS A 220 7.50 6.09 4.06
CA HIS A 220 7.62 7.53 3.85
C HIS A 220 8.45 8.14 4.96
N THR A 221 9.54 8.77 4.59
CA THR A 221 10.41 9.54 5.48
C THR A 221 10.37 11.00 5.05
N SER A 222 10.02 11.89 5.95
CA SER A 222 10.02 13.35 5.73
C SER A 222 11.12 13.99 6.56
N LEU A 223 11.77 15.00 5.99
CA LEU A 223 12.77 15.81 6.69
C LEU A 223 12.14 17.18 7.01
N PHE A 224 11.99 17.46 8.29
CA PHE A 224 11.46 18.75 8.71
C PHE A 224 12.53 19.85 8.50
N ASN A 225 12.23 20.81 7.64
CA ASN A 225 13.10 21.94 7.27
C ASN A 225 12.39 23.30 7.44
N GLY A 226 11.33 23.35 8.25
CA GLY A 226 10.58 24.56 8.55
C GLY A 226 10.98 25.19 9.90
N ASP A 227 10.31 26.28 10.26
CA ASP A 227 10.39 26.87 11.58
C ASP A 227 9.47 26.09 12.57
N PRO A 228 10.02 25.45 13.62
CA PRO A 228 9.23 24.67 14.56
C PRO A 228 8.23 25.49 15.39
N GLN A 229 8.34 26.83 15.39
CA GLN A 229 7.42 27.72 16.09
C GLN A 229 6.23 28.15 15.22
N GLU A 230 6.41 28.18 13.89
CA GLU A 230 5.42 28.68 12.94
C GLU A 230 4.87 27.61 11.99
N ASP A 231 5.68 26.60 11.62
CA ASP A 231 5.35 25.60 10.59
C ASP A 231 4.85 24.29 11.20
N PHE A 232 3.61 23.94 10.95
CA PHE A 232 3.02 22.71 11.46
C PHE A 232 2.53 21.83 10.31
N VAL A 233 2.80 20.52 10.37
CA VAL A 233 2.24 19.54 9.46
C VAL A 233 0.80 19.27 9.85
N LYS A 234 -0.16 19.81 9.11
CA LYS A 234 -1.58 19.58 9.31
C LYS A 234 -2.08 18.33 8.59
N GLY A 235 -1.54 18.04 7.42
CA GLY A 235 -1.85 16.86 6.65
C GLY A 235 -0.65 16.36 5.86
N LEU A 236 -0.45 15.04 5.88
CA LEU A 236 0.56 14.35 5.09
C LEU A 236 -0.03 13.03 4.61
N GLY A 237 0.03 12.76 3.31
CA GLY A 237 -0.60 11.56 2.78
C GLY A 237 -0.26 11.26 1.34
N ILE A 238 -0.93 10.22 0.83
CA ILE A 238 -0.81 9.75 -0.55
C ILE A 238 -2.21 9.81 -1.20
N SER A 239 -2.25 10.32 -2.41
CA SER A 239 -3.44 10.34 -3.26
C SER A 239 -3.25 9.39 -4.44
N PHE A 240 -4.30 8.63 -4.78
CA PHE A 240 -4.34 7.77 -5.95
C PHE A 240 -5.57 8.06 -6.80
N THR A 241 -5.42 8.04 -8.11
CA THR A 241 -6.54 8.10 -9.06
C THR A 241 -6.88 6.69 -9.53
N LEU A 242 -8.13 6.28 -9.38
CA LEU A 242 -8.63 4.95 -9.77
C LEU A 242 -9.53 5.09 -11.00
N PRO A 243 -9.20 4.48 -12.16
CA PRO A 243 -9.99 4.56 -13.38
C PRO A 243 -11.18 3.59 -13.35
N LEU A 244 -12.10 3.77 -12.38
CA LEU A 244 -13.27 2.94 -12.20
C LEU A 244 -14.25 3.12 -13.38
N LYS A 245 -14.68 2.01 -14.00
CA LYS A 245 -15.54 2.00 -15.18
C LYS A 245 -16.97 1.59 -14.89
N ALA A 246 -17.20 0.82 -13.82
CA ALA A 246 -18.53 0.39 -13.46
C ALA A 246 -19.43 1.57 -13.06
N PRO A 247 -20.76 1.45 -13.25
CA PRO A 247 -21.71 2.46 -12.76
C PRO A 247 -21.63 2.59 -11.24
N LEU A 248 -22.08 3.75 -10.70
CA LEU A 248 -21.93 4.09 -9.28
C LEU A 248 -22.49 3.03 -8.32
N TYR A 249 -23.55 2.34 -8.69
CA TYR A 249 -24.14 1.26 -7.88
C TYR A 249 -23.31 -0.04 -7.86
N ASN A 250 -22.28 -0.16 -8.71
CA ASN A 250 -21.30 -1.25 -8.73
C ASN A 250 -19.90 -0.80 -8.29
N ARG A 251 -19.79 0.37 -7.65
CA ARG A 251 -18.56 0.84 -7.01
C ARG A 251 -18.70 0.72 -5.50
N TYR A 252 -17.59 0.54 -4.81
CA TYR A 252 -17.57 0.31 -3.37
C TYR A 252 -16.44 1.08 -2.70
N VAL A 253 -16.76 1.64 -1.54
CA VAL A 253 -15.79 2.16 -0.58
C VAL A 253 -15.90 1.33 0.69
N ARG A 254 -14.75 0.88 1.22
CA ARG A 254 -14.71 0.06 2.43
C ARG A 254 -13.68 0.61 3.40
N PHE A 255 -14.02 0.65 4.67
CA PHE A 255 -13.12 1.00 5.76
C PHE A 255 -13.14 -0.08 6.82
N ALA A 256 -11.96 -0.53 7.29
CA ALA A 256 -11.87 -1.48 8.39
C ALA A 256 -12.08 -0.76 9.73
N GLY A 257 -13.15 -1.13 10.41
CA GLY A 257 -13.45 -0.70 11.78
C GLY A 257 -12.86 -1.64 12.84
N ASP A 258 -13.28 -1.46 14.07
CA ASP A 258 -12.92 -2.32 15.20
C ASP A 258 -13.62 -3.69 15.15
N THR A 259 -14.88 -3.74 14.69
CA THR A 259 -15.73 -4.95 14.68
C THR A 259 -16.05 -5.48 13.28
N GLY A 260 -15.43 -4.95 12.22
CA GLY A 260 -15.70 -5.37 10.85
C GLY A 260 -15.43 -4.27 9.83
N PHE A 261 -16.10 -4.33 8.69
CA PHE A 261 -15.96 -3.36 7.62
C PHE A 261 -17.21 -2.51 7.47
N PHE A 262 -17.05 -1.19 7.45
CA PHE A 262 -17.99 -0.33 6.76
C PHE A 262 -17.83 -0.58 5.26
N SER A 263 -18.93 -0.87 4.56
CA SER A 263 -18.92 -1.07 3.10
C SER A 263 -20.15 -0.41 2.51
N GLU A 264 -19.96 0.51 1.59
CA GLU A 264 -21.05 1.20 0.93
C GLU A 264 -20.74 1.52 -0.54
N SER A 265 -21.80 1.48 -1.35
CA SER A 265 -21.76 1.94 -2.74
C SER A 265 -22.10 3.44 -2.79
N PRO A 266 -21.45 4.23 -3.67
CA PRO A 266 -21.85 5.62 -3.89
C PRO A 266 -23.33 5.78 -4.26
N ARG A 267 -23.94 4.78 -4.91
CA ARG A 267 -25.37 4.76 -5.21
C ARG A 267 -26.03 3.49 -4.70
N HIS A 268 -26.79 3.60 -3.63
CA HIS A 268 -27.55 2.51 -3.06
C HIS A 268 -28.76 2.15 -3.92
N LEU A 269 -29.04 0.84 -4.02
CA LEU A 269 -30.23 0.33 -4.68
C LEU A 269 -31.46 0.33 -3.77
N SER A 270 -31.29 0.59 -2.47
CA SER A 270 -32.44 0.72 -1.56
C SER A 270 -33.21 2.00 -1.83
N THR A 271 -34.47 1.86 -2.14
CA THR A 271 -35.44 2.93 -1.98
C THR A 271 -36.34 2.55 -0.81
N TRP A 272 -36.87 3.50 -0.07
CA TRP A 272 -37.76 3.24 1.07
C TRP A 272 -39.04 2.45 0.72
N ARG A 273 -39.31 2.21 -0.57
CA ARG A 273 -40.41 1.41 -1.10
C ARG A 273 -39.97 0.19 -1.89
N THR A 274 -38.71 -0.19 -1.84
CA THR A 274 -38.19 -1.34 -2.58
C THR A 274 -38.85 -2.64 -2.11
N LYS A 275 -39.43 -3.39 -3.03
CA LYS A 275 -40.08 -4.68 -2.79
C LYS A 275 -39.75 -5.68 -3.89
N GLY A 276 -39.87 -6.99 -3.57
CA GLY A 276 -39.68 -8.05 -4.55
C GLY A 276 -38.26 -8.13 -5.10
N VAL A 277 -38.11 -8.21 -6.41
CA VAL A 277 -36.85 -8.39 -7.13
C VAL A 277 -35.82 -7.30 -6.84
N TYR A 278 -36.25 -6.07 -6.59
CA TYR A 278 -35.32 -4.99 -6.28
C TYR A 278 -34.76 -5.06 -4.86
N MET A 279 -35.47 -5.72 -3.93
CA MET A 279 -34.93 -6.04 -2.62
C MET A 279 -33.83 -7.10 -2.72
N ASP A 280 -33.96 -8.08 -3.62
CA ASP A 280 -32.92 -9.05 -3.90
C ASP A 280 -31.67 -8.36 -4.47
N MET A 281 -31.82 -7.48 -5.47
CA MET A 281 -30.71 -6.68 -6.00
C MET A 281 -30.00 -5.85 -4.93
N PHE A 282 -30.73 -5.29 -3.97
CA PHE A 282 -30.16 -4.59 -2.83
C PHE A 282 -29.27 -5.50 -1.99
N TRP A 283 -29.74 -6.69 -1.61
CA TRP A 283 -28.95 -7.64 -0.82
C TRP A 283 -27.72 -8.13 -1.58
N ARG A 284 -27.84 -8.36 -2.87
CA ARG A 284 -26.72 -8.71 -3.75
C ARG A 284 -25.69 -7.57 -3.84
N GLN A 285 -26.17 -6.32 -3.93
CA GLN A 285 -25.26 -5.17 -3.86
C GLN A 285 -24.51 -5.12 -2.52
N GLN A 286 -25.20 -5.37 -1.40
CA GLN A 286 -24.55 -5.41 -0.08
C GLN A 286 -23.52 -6.54 0.02
N ALA A 287 -23.75 -7.65 -0.65
CA ALA A 287 -22.80 -8.77 -0.77
C ALA A 287 -21.61 -8.46 -1.69
N GLY A 288 -21.65 -7.34 -2.40
CA GLY A 288 -20.59 -6.92 -3.35
C GLY A 288 -20.70 -7.59 -4.71
N GLU A 289 -21.85 -8.15 -5.05
CA GLU A 289 -22.10 -8.74 -6.34
C GLU A 289 -22.32 -7.67 -7.42
N ALA A 290 -21.95 -7.99 -8.67
CA ALA A 290 -22.25 -7.14 -9.81
C ALA A 290 -23.77 -7.13 -10.10
N ILE A 291 -24.34 -5.94 -10.14
CA ILE A 291 -25.74 -5.73 -10.48
C ILE A 291 -25.84 -5.34 -11.95
N ALA A 292 -26.70 -6.06 -12.67
CA ALA A 292 -27.09 -5.74 -14.04
C ALA A 292 -28.61 -5.49 -14.09
N PHE A 293 -29.02 -4.46 -14.80
CA PHE A 293 -30.41 -4.13 -15.06
C PHE A 293 -30.83 -4.63 -16.44
N ASP A 294 -32.02 -5.21 -16.52
CA ASP A 294 -32.69 -5.45 -17.80
C ASP A 294 -33.19 -4.09 -18.37
N HIS A 295 -32.85 -3.83 -19.62
CA HIS A 295 -33.13 -2.54 -20.25
C HIS A 295 -34.63 -2.23 -20.38
N GLU A 296 -35.48 -3.23 -20.50
CA GLU A 296 -36.93 -3.05 -20.67
C GLU A 296 -37.66 -3.17 -19.32
N LYS A 297 -37.40 -4.24 -18.59
CA LYS A 297 -38.11 -4.56 -17.33
C LYS A 297 -37.77 -3.59 -16.21
N ASP A 298 -36.50 -3.17 -16.13
CA ASP A 298 -35.99 -2.37 -15.04
C ASP A 298 -35.87 -0.88 -15.38
N ALA A 299 -36.29 -0.46 -16.59
CA ALA A 299 -36.10 0.90 -17.09
C ALA A 299 -36.63 1.97 -16.13
N LYS A 300 -37.83 1.76 -15.56
CA LYS A 300 -38.41 2.72 -14.61
C LYS A 300 -37.64 2.80 -13.30
N PHE A 301 -37.20 1.66 -12.74
CA PHE A 301 -36.42 1.63 -11.51
C PHE A 301 -35.03 2.24 -11.74
N LYS A 302 -34.40 1.93 -12.87
CA LYS A 302 -33.11 2.51 -13.25
C LYS A 302 -33.20 4.03 -13.40
N ALA A 303 -34.25 4.55 -14.04
CA ALA A 303 -34.46 6.01 -14.17
C ALA A 303 -34.60 6.69 -12.79
N LEU A 304 -35.38 6.12 -11.87
CA LEU A 304 -35.50 6.62 -10.50
C LEU A 304 -34.15 6.57 -9.75
N LEU A 305 -33.38 5.51 -9.96
CA LEU A 305 -32.05 5.37 -9.38
C LEU A 305 -31.07 6.41 -9.91
N ASP A 306 -31.07 6.64 -11.22
CA ASP A 306 -30.21 7.63 -11.87
C ASP A 306 -30.53 9.08 -11.45
N ASP A 307 -31.79 9.35 -11.13
CA ASP A 307 -32.28 10.63 -10.63
C ASP A 307 -32.05 10.84 -9.12
N SER A 308 -31.74 9.77 -8.39
CA SER A 308 -31.46 9.83 -6.94
C SER A 308 -30.09 10.42 -6.67
N ALA A 309 -29.93 11.11 -5.53
CA ALA A 309 -28.64 11.58 -5.07
C ALA A 309 -27.67 10.40 -4.85
N ALA A 310 -26.42 10.60 -5.24
CA ALA A 310 -25.32 9.68 -4.95
C ALA A 310 -24.39 10.29 -3.90
N TRP A 311 -23.69 9.45 -3.17
CA TRP A 311 -22.61 9.89 -2.29
C TRP A 311 -21.37 10.21 -3.13
N ASP A 312 -20.87 11.43 -3.01
CA ASP A 312 -19.68 11.91 -3.71
C ASP A 312 -18.41 11.62 -2.92
N SER A 313 -18.49 11.69 -1.59
CA SER A 313 -17.33 11.49 -0.73
C SER A 313 -17.63 10.62 0.50
N PHE A 314 -16.58 9.89 0.91
CA PHE A 314 -16.52 9.11 2.14
C PHE A 314 -15.22 9.43 2.86
N LYS A 315 -15.29 9.65 4.17
CA LYS A 315 -14.14 10.01 4.98
C LYS A 315 -14.16 9.25 6.31
N LEU A 316 -13.13 8.47 6.56
CA LEU A 316 -12.87 7.91 7.88
C LEU A 316 -11.92 8.84 8.63
N MET A 317 -12.24 9.19 9.86
CA MET A 317 -11.40 10.00 10.75
C MET A 317 -11.22 9.29 12.08
N GLN A 318 -9.99 9.00 12.47
CA GLN A 318 -9.62 8.62 13.83
C GLN A 318 -9.44 9.92 14.63
N LEU A 319 -10.39 10.24 15.51
CA LEU A 319 -10.46 11.52 16.21
C LEU A 319 -9.64 11.52 17.52
N SER A 320 -9.52 10.36 18.14
CA SER A 320 -8.71 10.11 19.34
C SER A 320 -8.20 8.67 19.32
N ALA A 321 -7.48 8.21 20.34
CA ALA A 321 -7.00 6.82 20.43
C ALA A 321 -8.14 5.79 20.44
N ASP A 322 -9.32 6.19 20.89
CA ASP A 322 -10.48 5.35 21.17
C ASP A 322 -11.79 5.85 20.50
N SER A 323 -11.69 6.71 19.48
CA SER A 323 -12.87 7.21 18.77
C SER A 323 -12.57 7.47 17.30
N TYR A 324 -13.29 6.77 16.42
CA TYR A 324 -13.34 7.09 15.00
C TYR A 324 -14.77 7.31 14.51
N SER A 325 -14.88 8.01 13.39
CA SER A 325 -16.13 8.13 12.66
C SER A 325 -15.93 8.03 11.15
N VAL A 326 -16.92 7.47 10.47
CA VAL A 326 -17.07 7.55 9.01
C VAL A 326 -18.18 8.52 8.70
N VAL A 327 -17.87 9.50 7.87
CA VAL A 327 -18.85 10.46 7.34
C VAL A 327 -18.90 10.38 5.82
N LYS A 328 -20.04 10.78 5.25
CA LYS A 328 -20.28 10.81 3.80
C LYS A 328 -21.03 12.05 3.42
N GLN A 329 -20.86 12.53 2.19
CA GLN A 329 -21.51 13.72 1.65
C GLN A 329 -21.96 13.48 0.22
N THR A 330 -23.05 14.13 -0.20
CA THR A 330 -23.54 14.08 -1.57
C THR A 330 -22.84 15.11 -2.48
N TYR A 331 -22.38 16.23 -1.93
CA TYR A 331 -21.52 17.24 -2.58
C TYR A 331 -20.85 18.11 -1.50
N GLU A 332 -19.82 18.85 -1.87
CA GLU A 332 -18.90 19.52 -0.93
C GLU A 332 -19.61 20.52 0.01
N GLU A 333 -20.64 21.22 -0.46
CA GLU A 333 -21.38 22.21 0.33
C GLU A 333 -22.43 21.59 1.27
N CYS A 334 -22.76 20.32 1.13
CA CYS A 334 -23.67 19.64 2.02
C CYS A 334 -23.03 19.33 3.37
N SER A 335 -23.83 19.39 4.42
CA SER A 335 -23.40 18.89 5.72
C SER A 335 -23.09 17.39 5.66
N PRO A 336 -21.95 16.95 6.21
CA PRO A 336 -21.60 15.54 6.24
C PRO A 336 -22.57 14.74 7.12
N VAL A 337 -22.96 13.57 6.62
CA VAL A 337 -23.79 12.61 7.35
C VAL A 337 -22.88 11.55 8.00
N LYS A 338 -23.02 11.36 9.30
CA LYS A 338 -22.31 10.31 10.03
C LYS A 338 -22.92 8.94 9.69
N ALA A 339 -22.11 8.05 9.14
CA ALA A 339 -22.55 6.71 8.75
C ALA A 339 -22.32 5.68 9.87
N VAL A 340 -21.12 5.67 10.45
CA VAL A 340 -20.73 4.74 11.53
C VAL A 340 -19.67 5.38 12.43
N SER A 341 -19.55 4.88 13.65
CA SER A 341 -18.45 5.20 14.57
C SER A 341 -18.08 3.98 15.40
N GLY A 342 -16.91 4.01 15.97
CA GLY A 342 -16.38 2.98 16.86
C GLY A 342 -15.17 3.50 17.61
N ASN A 343 -14.43 2.57 18.23
CA ASN A 343 -13.28 2.94 19.06
C ASN A 343 -12.03 3.19 18.22
N ARG A 344 -11.51 2.16 17.56
CA ARG A 344 -10.26 2.26 16.80
C ARG A 344 -10.39 1.59 15.44
N ALA A 345 -10.22 2.37 14.38
CA ALA A 345 -10.16 1.85 13.02
C ALA A 345 -8.84 1.08 12.80
N LYS A 346 -8.90 0.03 11.98
CA LYS A 346 -7.73 -0.82 11.69
C LYS A 346 -6.82 -0.26 10.58
N GLY A 347 -7.04 0.99 10.14
CA GLY A 347 -6.19 1.68 9.19
C GLY A 347 -6.20 1.12 7.78
N LEU A 348 -7.23 0.36 7.38
CA LEU A 348 -7.38 -0.18 6.04
C LEU A 348 -8.54 0.49 5.32
N VAL A 349 -8.29 0.95 4.10
CA VAL A 349 -9.29 1.47 3.17
C VAL A 349 -9.21 0.74 1.83
N TYR A 350 -10.37 0.54 1.21
CA TYR A 350 -10.50 0.02 -0.15
C TYR A 350 -11.43 0.92 -0.96
N ALA A 351 -11.05 1.20 -2.20
CA ALA A 351 -11.92 1.80 -3.20
C ALA A 351 -11.80 1.01 -4.50
N GLY A 352 -12.94 0.70 -5.11
CA GLY A 352 -12.95 -0.11 -6.33
C GLY A 352 -14.34 -0.28 -6.92
N ASP A 353 -14.41 -1.11 -7.94
CA ASP A 353 -15.65 -1.54 -8.56
C ASP A 353 -15.72 -3.09 -8.63
N THR A 354 -16.75 -3.64 -9.27
CA THR A 354 -16.92 -5.09 -9.44
C THR A 354 -15.84 -5.75 -10.30
N HIS A 355 -14.96 -4.96 -10.91
CA HIS A 355 -13.83 -5.46 -11.68
C HIS A 355 -12.51 -5.42 -10.91
N GLY A 356 -12.45 -4.76 -9.76
CA GLY A 356 -11.28 -4.64 -8.89
C GLY A 356 -11.07 -3.22 -8.37
N GLY A 357 -10.03 -3.03 -7.58
CA GLY A 357 -9.74 -1.75 -6.95
C GLY A 357 -8.40 -1.73 -6.25
N LEU A 358 -8.19 -0.69 -5.45
CA LEU A 358 -6.99 -0.47 -4.65
C LEU A 358 -7.35 -0.52 -3.16
N ALA A 359 -6.59 -1.30 -2.41
CA ALA A 359 -6.58 -1.24 -0.96
C ALA A 359 -5.33 -0.51 -0.48
N ALA A 360 -5.47 0.34 0.54
CA ALA A 360 -4.35 0.98 1.21
C ALA A 360 -4.47 0.76 2.72
N GLY A 361 -3.36 0.39 3.35
CA GLY A 361 -3.29 0.15 4.79
C GLY A 361 -2.18 0.96 5.43
N LEU A 362 -2.44 1.55 6.59
CA LEU A 362 -1.44 2.14 7.46
C LEU A 362 -1.00 1.08 8.47
N ARG A 363 0.30 0.79 8.52
CA ARG A 363 0.89 -0.07 9.54
C ARG A 363 1.26 0.80 10.75
N ASN A 364 0.72 0.43 11.89
CA ASN A 364 1.07 1.06 13.19
C ASN A 364 2.41 0.53 13.70
#